data_6dbf2823128a568a244f865e7e70ef15
#
_entry.id   6dbf2823128a568a244f865e7e70ef15
#
_cell.length_a   1.000
_cell.length_b   1.000
_cell.length_c   1.000
_cell.angle_alpha   90.00
_cell.angle_beta   90.00
_cell.angle_gamma   90.00
#
_symmetry.space_group_name_H-M   'P 1'
#
loop_
_entity.id
_entity.type
_entity.pdbx_description
1 polymer ?
#
loop_
_entity_poly.entity_id
_entity_poly.type
_entity_poly.pdbx_seq_one_letter_code
_entity_poly.pdbx_strand_id
1 'polypeptide(L)'
;MHCPVGGAAAEPFVVMREAASAGAGSRLVRHVATQPATQAWTLCAVFPHIKDAYWLGVNFGMIEEARRLGVEIRFREAGGYPNLDIQREQVRACAMDREVDALIVGAVSHDGLSPLLEEISQRMPVLATVNAIADAGVAARVGVDWYAMGRAAGDYLVAHLPPARESVPVAWFPGPRTVSSVVDQGFRDAIAGSRVVVRLTAWGDTGKSIQRNLVQAALDAHPDVRYLVGNGLMAEAAVSVVRERDLQQRVQIVSTYLTPAVLRGIVRGRILAAPTDFPVLQGRLSVGQAVDLLEKRPFPRDFGPAIRVVDRATLKGIDLDESIPPSRFVPTLHYLPPSSLKR
;
A
#
# COMPACT_ATOMS: atom_id res chain seq x y z
N MET A 1 -34.29 34.49 -16.15
CA MET A 1 -33.69 34.18 -14.85
C MET A 1 -32.74 33.00 -15.07
N HIS A 2 -31.43 33.24 -15.16
CA HIS A 2 -30.42 32.21 -15.28
C HIS A 2 -29.99 31.82 -13.86
N CYS A 3 -30.19 30.54 -13.49
CA CYS A 3 -29.55 29.98 -12.32
C CYS A 3 -28.05 29.83 -12.60
N PRO A 4 -27.17 30.26 -11.68
CA PRO A 4 -25.76 29.99 -11.83
C PRO A 4 -25.51 28.48 -11.57
N VAL A 5 -24.81 27.85 -12.50
CA VAL A 5 -24.27 26.50 -12.38
C VAL A 5 -23.34 26.46 -11.18
N GLY A 6 -23.63 25.57 -10.25
CA GLY A 6 -22.91 25.40 -8.99
C GLY A 6 -21.42 25.23 -9.18
N GLY A 7 -20.66 25.92 -8.33
CA GLY A 7 -19.22 25.80 -8.25
C GLY A 7 -18.79 24.34 -8.04
N ALA A 8 -17.76 23.93 -8.77
CA ALA A 8 -17.09 22.65 -8.56
C ALA A 8 -16.76 22.54 -7.07
N ALA A 9 -17.24 21.50 -6.42
CA ALA A 9 -16.88 21.17 -5.05
C ALA A 9 -15.36 21.08 -5.01
N ALA A 10 -14.74 21.82 -4.10
CA ALA A 10 -13.31 21.76 -3.88
C ALA A 10 -12.94 20.29 -3.59
N GLU A 11 -12.05 19.72 -4.39
CA GLU A 11 -11.59 18.35 -4.17
C GLU A 11 -11.08 18.18 -2.74
N PRO A 12 -11.38 17.06 -2.06
CA PRO A 12 -10.95 16.83 -0.70
C PRO A 12 -9.42 16.89 -0.62
N PHE A 13 -8.91 17.76 0.26
CA PHE A 13 -7.48 17.94 0.42
C PHE A 13 -6.87 16.72 1.12
N VAL A 14 -6.04 15.98 0.42
CA VAL A 14 -5.22 14.95 1.02
C VAL A 14 -3.94 15.58 1.53
N VAL A 15 -3.67 15.38 2.81
CA VAL A 15 -2.42 15.82 3.42
C VAL A 15 -1.36 14.80 3.08
N MET A 16 -0.36 15.21 2.31
CA MET A 16 0.72 14.37 1.82
C MET A 16 1.96 14.54 2.69
N ARG A 17 2.67 13.45 2.90
CA ARG A 17 3.99 13.44 3.51
C ARG A 17 5.03 13.46 2.39
N GLU A 18 5.84 14.51 2.35
CA GLU A 18 7.01 14.57 1.49
C GLU A 18 8.22 14.03 2.27
N ALA A 19 8.96 13.07 1.70
CA ALA A 19 10.22 12.66 2.29
C ALA A 19 11.20 13.83 2.17
N ALA A 20 11.68 14.32 3.31
CA ALA A 20 12.75 15.30 3.29
C ALA A 20 14.04 14.63 2.82
N SER A 21 14.90 15.37 2.12
CA SER A 21 16.28 14.99 1.84
C SER A 21 16.96 14.50 3.12
N ALA A 22 17.83 13.51 3.01
CA ALA A 22 18.44 12.78 4.12
C ALA A 22 18.78 13.67 5.33
N GLY A 23 18.09 13.46 6.46
CA GLY A 23 18.34 14.14 7.73
C GLY A 23 17.29 15.16 8.18
N ALA A 24 16.32 15.55 7.36
CA ALA A 24 15.21 16.41 7.77
C ALA A 24 13.91 15.58 7.93
N GLY A 25 13.12 15.86 8.95
CA GLY A 25 11.83 15.17 9.19
C GLY A 25 10.84 15.38 8.03
N SER A 26 9.95 14.42 7.82
CA SER A 26 8.90 14.53 6.81
C SER A 26 7.97 15.72 7.08
N ARG A 27 7.59 16.41 6.02
CA ARG A 27 6.70 17.57 6.06
C ARG A 27 5.33 17.20 5.48
N LEU A 28 4.26 17.69 6.10
CA LEU A 28 2.92 17.60 5.52
C LEU A 28 2.79 18.70 4.45
N VAL A 29 2.47 18.29 3.23
CA VAL A 29 2.24 19.20 2.10
C VAL A 29 0.84 19.01 1.54
N ARG A 30 0.31 20.03 0.91
CA ARG A 30 -0.97 19.98 0.19
C ARG A 30 -0.71 19.39 -1.20
N HIS A 31 -1.42 18.34 -1.56
CA HIS A 31 -1.39 17.84 -2.93
C HIS A 31 -2.24 18.74 -3.83
N VAL A 32 -1.70 19.04 -5.01
CA VAL A 32 -2.44 19.68 -6.10
C VAL A 32 -2.64 18.63 -7.19
N ALA A 33 -3.89 18.43 -7.60
CA ALA A 33 -4.19 17.44 -8.63
C ALA A 33 -3.43 17.73 -9.94
N THR A 34 -2.81 16.72 -10.51
CA THR A 34 -2.10 16.80 -11.80
C THR A 34 -3.08 17.27 -12.89
N GLN A 35 -2.65 18.19 -13.74
CA GLN A 35 -3.44 18.62 -14.90
C GLN A 35 -3.48 17.52 -15.98
N PRO A 36 -4.53 17.43 -16.80
CA PRO A 36 -4.58 16.51 -17.94
C PRO A 36 -3.31 16.59 -18.79
N ALA A 37 -2.92 15.46 -19.39
CA ALA A 37 -1.77 15.38 -20.27
C ALA A 37 -2.01 16.22 -21.56
N THR A 38 -0.94 16.86 -22.03
CA THR A 38 -0.99 17.63 -23.29
C THR A 38 -0.60 16.77 -24.49
N GLN A 39 -0.04 15.56 -24.23
CA GLN A 39 0.38 14.60 -25.24
C GLN A 39 -0.13 13.20 -24.90
N ALA A 40 -0.14 12.31 -25.88
CA ALA A 40 -0.53 10.92 -25.72
C ALA A 40 0.65 10.12 -25.11
N TRP A 41 0.75 10.09 -23.77
CA TRP A 41 1.75 9.31 -23.06
C TRP A 41 1.29 7.87 -22.83
N THR A 42 2.23 6.94 -22.90
CA THR A 42 2.04 5.52 -22.56
C THR A 42 2.91 5.15 -21.37
N LEU A 43 2.27 4.68 -20.29
CA LEU A 43 2.93 4.25 -19.06
C LEU A 43 2.96 2.71 -18.99
N CYS A 44 4.03 2.14 -18.45
CA CYS A 44 4.07 0.72 -18.08
C CYS A 44 4.23 0.58 -16.57
N ALA A 45 3.27 -0.10 -15.92
CA ALA A 45 3.31 -0.38 -14.48
C ALA A 45 3.61 -1.86 -14.23
N VAL A 46 4.61 -2.14 -13.38
CA VAL A 46 5.01 -3.51 -13.04
C VAL A 46 4.81 -3.74 -11.54
N PHE A 47 3.95 -4.71 -11.19
CA PHE A 47 3.54 -5.03 -9.83
C PHE A 47 4.11 -6.35 -9.32
N PRO A 48 4.20 -6.56 -8.00
CA PRO A 48 4.50 -7.89 -7.43
C PRO A 48 3.42 -8.91 -7.80
N HIS A 49 2.18 -8.53 -7.70
CA HIS A 49 0.99 -9.34 -8.00
C HIS A 49 -0.28 -8.49 -7.93
N ILE A 50 -1.39 -9.04 -8.44
CA ILE A 50 -2.75 -8.48 -8.31
C ILE A 50 -3.71 -9.44 -7.61
N LYS A 51 -3.20 -10.40 -6.84
CA LYS A 51 -3.98 -11.45 -6.17
C LYS A 51 -4.58 -11.02 -4.83
N ASP A 52 -4.25 -9.84 -4.31
CA ASP A 52 -4.84 -9.29 -3.10
C ASP A 52 -5.51 -7.92 -3.33
N ALA A 53 -6.38 -7.57 -2.40
CA ALA A 53 -7.18 -6.35 -2.49
C ALA A 53 -6.35 -5.05 -2.37
N TYR A 54 -5.15 -5.10 -1.81
CA TYR A 54 -4.27 -3.95 -1.71
C TYR A 54 -3.81 -3.49 -3.11
N TRP A 55 -3.17 -4.41 -3.87
CA TRP A 55 -2.72 -4.11 -5.23
C TRP A 55 -3.87 -3.89 -6.21
N LEU A 56 -5.06 -4.46 -5.94
CA LEU A 56 -6.28 -4.10 -6.68
C LEU A 56 -6.67 -2.64 -6.44
N GLY A 57 -6.50 -2.13 -5.23
CA GLY A 57 -6.70 -0.71 -4.92
C GLY A 57 -5.74 0.19 -5.70
N VAL A 58 -4.46 -0.15 -5.72
CA VAL A 58 -3.45 0.59 -6.51
C VAL A 58 -3.79 0.56 -8.01
N ASN A 59 -4.14 -0.62 -8.55
CA ASN A 59 -4.55 -0.76 -9.96
C ASN A 59 -5.78 0.10 -10.28
N PHE A 60 -6.81 0.08 -9.42
CA PHE A 60 -7.99 0.92 -9.58
C PHE A 60 -7.63 2.40 -9.63
N GLY A 61 -6.85 2.88 -8.66
CA GLY A 61 -6.42 4.28 -8.61
C GLY A 61 -5.61 4.70 -9.84
N MET A 62 -4.71 3.84 -10.33
CA MET A 62 -3.94 4.10 -11.56
C MET A 62 -4.85 4.18 -12.80
N ILE A 63 -5.83 3.29 -12.94
CA ILE A 63 -6.78 3.31 -14.06
C ILE A 63 -7.66 4.56 -14.04
N GLU A 64 -8.18 4.94 -12.86
CA GLU A 64 -9.00 6.14 -12.72
C GLU A 64 -8.21 7.40 -13.10
N GLU A 65 -6.97 7.50 -12.65
CA GLU A 65 -6.13 8.66 -12.94
C GLU A 65 -5.65 8.67 -14.41
N ALA A 66 -5.30 7.51 -14.96
CA ALA A 66 -4.96 7.40 -16.39
C ALA A 66 -6.13 7.85 -17.28
N ARG A 67 -7.37 7.49 -16.89
CA ARG A 67 -8.59 7.95 -17.56
C ARG A 67 -8.77 9.47 -17.45
N ARG A 68 -8.58 10.02 -16.25
CA ARG A 68 -8.73 11.45 -15.99
C ARG A 68 -7.69 12.30 -16.75
N LEU A 69 -6.46 11.80 -16.81
CA LEU A 69 -5.34 12.50 -17.46
C LEU A 69 -5.28 12.26 -18.98
N GLY A 70 -5.99 11.26 -19.52
CA GLY A 70 -6.00 10.92 -20.93
C GLY A 70 -4.76 10.18 -21.40
N VAL A 71 -4.13 9.36 -20.53
CA VAL A 71 -2.91 8.60 -20.85
C VAL A 71 -3.19 7.10 -20.92
N GLU A 72 -2.41 6.39 -21.73
CA GLU A 72 -2.42 4.93 -21.79
C GLU A 72 -1.62 4.35 -20.63
N ILE A 73 -2.11 3.23 -20.07
CA ILE A 73 -1.35 2.48 -19.07
C ILE A 73 -1.47 0.98 -19.29
N ARG A 74 -0.31 0.30 -19.29
CA ARG A 74 -0.16 -1.15 -19.42
C ARG A 74 0.39 -1.72 -18.14
N PHE A 75 -0.16 -2.85 -17.67
CA PHE A 75 0.25 -3.48 -16.42
C PHE A 75 0.86 -4.85 -16.67
N ARG A 76 1.87 -5.17 -15.85
CA ARG A 76 2.48 -6.49 -15.72
C ARG A 76 2.55 -6.85 -14.24
N GLU A 77 2.47 -8.12 -13.91
CA GLU A 77 2.57 -8.58 -12.53
C GLU A 77 3.41 -9.87 -12.44
N ALA A 78 4.24 -9.96 -11.41
CA ALA A 78 5.23 -11.02 -11.27
C ALA A 78 4.70 -12.30 -10.60
N GLY A 79 3.43 -12.34 -10.15
CA GLY A 79 2.82 -13.50 -9.49
C GLY A 79 3.17 -13.66 -8.01
N GLY A 80 3.99 -12.77 -7.42
CA GLY A 80 4.33 -12.78 -5.98
C GLY A 80 5.72 -12.24 -5.68
N TYR A 81 5.95 -11.96 -4.41
CA TYR A 81 7.23 -11.42 -3.92
C TYR A 81 8.45 -12.32 -4.14
N PRO A 82 8.35 -13.67 -4.20
CA PRO A 82 9.50 -14.52 -4.52
C PRO A 82 10.02 -14.39 -5.96
N ASN A 83 9.27 -13.78 -6.86
CA ASN A 83 9.47 -13.85 -8.30
C ASN A 83 10.29 -12.66 -8.86
N LEU A 84 11.46 -12.39 -8.29
CA LEU A 84 12.32 -11.28 -8.71
C LEU A 84 12.75 -11.38 -10.18
N ASP A 85 13.09 -12.57 -10.66
CA ASP A 85 13.56 -12.75 -12.04
C ASP A 85 12.43 -12.50 -13.05
N ILE A 86 11.20 -12.93 -12.75
CA ILE A 86 10.02 -12.60 -13.57
C ILE A 86 9.82 -11.09 -13.61
N GLN A 87 9.95 -10.39 -12.48
CA GLN A 87 9.81 -8.94 -12.46
C GLN A 87 10.91 -8.25 -13.26
N ARG A 88 12.16 -8.73 -13.20
CA ARG A 88 13.26 -8.23 -14.03
C ARG A 88 12.97 -8.34 -15.53
N GLU A 89 12.43 -9.49 -15.97
CA GLU A 89 12.03 -9.71 -17.35
C GLU A 89 10.93 -8.75 -17.79
N GLN A 90 9.93 -8.54 -16.93
CA GLN A 90 8.82 -7.62 -17.20
C GLN A 90 9.27 -6.17 -17.28
N VAL A 91 10.17 -5.74 -16.39
CA VAL A 91 10.78 -4.42 -16.41
C VAL A 91 11.57 -4.20 -17.71
N ARG A 92 12.37 -5.18 -18.14
CA ARG A 92 13.07 -5.13 -19.43
C ARG A 92 12.10 -5.03 -20.61
N ALA A 93 11.05 -5.85 -20.60
CA ALA A 93 10.05 -5.85 -21.68
C ALA A 93 9.34 -4.49 -21.81
N CYS A 94 9.00 -3.82 -20.68
CA CYS A 94 8.47 -2.46 -20.71
C CYS A 94 9.50 -1.45 -21.27
N ALA A 95 10.76 -1.55 -20.84
CA ALA A 95 11.81 -0.63 -21.27
C ALA A 95 12.25 -0.82 -22.74
N MET A 96 11.99 -1.98 -23.32
CA MET A 96 12.25 -2.27 -24.75
C MET A 96 11.08 -1.89 -25.67
N ASP A 97 9.90 -1.68 -25.12
CA ASP A 97 8.73 -1.24 -25.86
C ASP A 97 8.86 0.24 -26.21
N ARG A 98 8.97 0.54 -27.50
CA ARG A 98 9.19 1.91 -28.00
C ARG A 98 7.99 2.84 -27.82
N GLU A 99 6.82 2.29 -27.51
CA GLU A 99 5.62 3.07 -27.23
C GLU A 99 5.55 3.50 -25.77
N VAL A 100 6.37 2.93 -24.87
CA VAL A 100 6.37 3.24 -23.43
C VAL A 100 7.26 4.45 -23.16
N ASP A 101 6.69 5.47 -22.51
CA ASP A 101 7.36 6.73 -22.19
C ASP A 101 7.89 6.77 -20.75
N ALA A 102 7.27 6.05 -19.83
CA ALA A 102 7.73 5.95 -18.45
C ALA A 102 7.36 4.60 -17.80
N LEU A 103 8.20 4.16 -16.85
CA LEU A 103 8.05 2.94 -16.08
C LEU A 103 7.66 3.26 -14.64
N ILE A 104 6.60 2.60 -14.12
CA ILE A 104 6.18 2.66 -12.72
C ILE A 104 6.41 1.28 -12.09
N VAL A 105 7.22 1.20 -11.02
CA VAL A 105 7.64 -0.07 -10.42
C VAL A 105 7.16 -0.18 -8.98
N GLY A 106 6.28 -1.15 -8.71
CA GLY A 106 6.04 -1.70 -7.38
C GLY A 106 6.97 -2.90 -7.17
N ALA A 107 8.09 -2.68 -6.48
CA ALA A 107 9.17 -3.67 -6.44
C ALA A 107 8.86 -4.89 -5.56
N VAL A 108 9.32 -6.07 -5.96
CA VAL A 108 9.31 -7.30 -5.12
C VAL A 108 10.49 -7.36 -4.16
N SER A 109 11.53 -6.54 -4.38
CA SER A 109 12.75 -6.49 -3.57
C SER A 109 13.25 -5.05 -3.47
N HIS A 110 13.81 -4.69 -2.33
CA HIS A 110 14.33 -3.34 -2.09
C HIS A 110 15.47 -2.96 -3.07
N ASP A 111 16.40 -3.85 -3.32
CA ASP A 111 17.62 -3.61 -4.10
C ASP A 111 17.78 -4.52 -5.33
N GLY A 112 16.98 -5.59 -5.41
CA GLY A 112 17.12 -6.61 -6.45
C GLY A 112 16.94 -6.13 -7.89
N LEU A 113 16.34 -4.96 -8.10
CA LEU A 113 16.15 -4.33 -9.41
C LEU A 113 17.18 -3.23 -9.69
N SER A 114 17.98 -2.78 -8.71
CA SER A 114 18.81 -1.57 -8.80
C SER A 114 19.69 -1.49 -10.05
N PRO A 115 20.52 -2.49 -10.41
CA PRO A 115 21.37 -2.38 -11.61
C PRO A 115 20.57 -2.22 -12.90
N LEU A 116 19.41 -2.88 -12.99
CA LEU A 116 18.53 -2.79 -14.16
C LEU A 116 17.84 -1.43 -14.25
N LEU A 117 17.40 -0.87 -13.12
CA LEU A 117 16.75 0.44 -13.11
C LEU A 117 17.74 1.57 -13.39
N GLU A 118 18.99 1.47 -12.91
CA GLU A 118 20.08 2.38 -13.27
C GLU A 118 20.33 2.42 -14.78
N GLU A 119 20.39 1.25 -15.43
CA GLU A 119 20.54 1.15 -16.89
C GLU A 119 19.34 1.79 -17.62
N ILE A 120 18.12 1.46 -17.22
CA ILE A 120 16.89 1.93 -17.86
C ILE A 120 16.72 3.44 -17.71
N SER A 121 17.05 3.98 -16.53
CA SER A 121 16.90 5.41 -16.23
C SER A 121 17.70 6.34 -17.14
N GLN A 122 18.71 5.82 -17.83
CA GLN A 122 19.46 6.58 -18.84
C GLN A 122 18.64 6.86 -20.12
N ARG A 123 17.53 6.15 -20.31
CA ARG A 123 16.72 6.20 -21.54
C ARG A 123 15.28 6.65 -21.30
N MET A 124 14.71 6.30 -20.16
CA MET A 124 13.33 6.64 -19.81
C MET A 124 13.17 6.87 -18.31
N PRO A 125 12.20 7.70 -17.89
CA PRO A 125 11.90 7.90 -16.49
C PRO A 125 11.42 6.61 -15.81
N VAL A 126 11.96 6.35 -14.60
CA VAL A 126 11.54 5.27 -13.73
C VAL A 126 10.99 5.87 -12.44
N LEU A 127 9.77 5.48 -12.10
CA LEU A 127 9.11 5.88 -10.85
C LEU A 127 8.90 4.65 -9.96
N ALA A 128 9.06 4.82 -8.66
CA ALA A 128 8.69 3.80 -7.68
C ALA A 128 7.28 4.04 -7.15
N THR A 129 6.55 2.96 -6.88
CA THR A 129 5.23 3.04 -6.25
C THR A 129 5.10 2.05 -5.10
N VAL A 130 4.46 2.47 -4.01
CA VAL A 130 4.08 1.67 -2.84
C VAL A 130 5.29 1.12 -2.06
N ASN A 131 5.98 0.14 -2.61
CA ASN A 131 7.07 -0.55 -1.93
C ASN A 131 8.35 0.29 -1.93
N ALA A 132 9.07 0.26 -0.82
CA ALA A 132 10.39 0.86 -0.75
C ALA A 132 11.34 0.19 -1.76
N ILE A 133 12.10 1.00 -2.48
CA ILE A 133 13.12 0.57 -3.43
C ILE A 133 14.37 1.43 -3.24
N ALA A 134 15.55 0.86 -3.47
CA ALA A 134 16.81 1.59 -3.41
C ALA A 134 16.82 2.80 -4.37
N ASP A 135 17.61 3.82 -4.04
CA ASP A 135 17.72 5.05 -4.83
C ASP A 135 18.65 4.85 -6.04
N ALA A 136 18.28 3.90 -6.90
CA ALA A 136 19.06 3.48 -8.05
C ALA A 136 18.27 3.75 -9.33
N GLY A 137 18.55 4.86 -10.01
CA GLY A 137 17.87 5.23 -11.25
C GLY A 137 16.40 5.61 -11.11
N VAL A 138 15.91 5.84 -9.87
CA VAL A 138 14.51 6.22 -9.61
C VAL A 138 14.38 7.73 -9.62
N ALA A 139 13.62 8.27 -10.57
CA ALA A 139 13.40 9.71 -10.72
C ALA A 139 12.42 10.26 -9.65
N ALA A 140 11.43 9.47 -9.27
CA ALA A 140 10.39 9.89 -8.34
C ALA A 140 9.74 8.71 -7.62
N ARG A 141 9.12 8.97 -6.47
CA ARG A 141 8.46 7.94 -5.64
C ARG A 141 7.11 8.40 -5.12
N VAL A 142 6.14 7.52 -5.21
CA VAL A 142 4.91 7.58 -4.43
C VAL A 142 4.86 6.37 -3.51
N GLY A 143 4.81 6.59 -2.21
CA GLY A 143 4.79 5.50 -1.25
C GLY A 143 4.44 5.97 0.15
N VAL A 144 4.62 5.08 1.09
CA VAL A 144 4.41 5.34 2.50
C VAL A 144 5.62 4.86 3.31
N ASP A 145 5.78 5.43 4.48
CA ASP A 145 6.76 4.95 5.43
C ASP A 145 6.25 3.64 6.08
N TRP A 146 6.72 2.51 5.59
CA TRP A 146 6.37 1.19 6.10
C TRP A 146 6.82 0.96 7.55
N TYR A 147 7.88 1.64 8.00
CA TYR A 147 8.23 1.66 9.42
C TYR A 147 7.10 2.31 10.24
N ALA A 148 6.61 3.47 9.77
CA ALA A 148 5.51 4.16 10.43
C ALA A 148 4.19 3.37 10.38
N MET A 149 3.96 2.55 9.34
CA MET A 149 2.81 1.62 9.30
C MET A 149 2.89 0.55 10.40
N GLY A 150 4.05 -0.08 10.56
CA GLY A 150 4.29 -1.03 11.63
C GLY A 150 4.16 -0.38 13.01
N ARG A 151 4.76 0.81 13.15
CA ARG A 151 4.69 1.60 14.37
C ARG A 151 3.24 1.97 14.74
N ALA A 152 2.43 2.42 13.78
CA ALA A 152 1.03 2.78 14.01
C ALA A 152 0.19 1.60 14.53
N ALA A 153 0.44 0.38 14.04
CA ALA A 153 -0.22 -0.82 14.55
C ALA A 153 0.22 -1.16 15.98
N GLY A 154 1.51 -1.00 16.28
CA GLY A 154 2.06 -1.22 17.63
C GLY A 154 1.60 -0.17 18.64
N ASP A 155 1.66 1.12 18.28
CA ASP A 155 1.18 2.23 19.13
C ASP A 155 -0.31 2.07 19.43
N TYR A 156 -1.13 1.69 18.43
CA TYR A 156 -2.55 1.40 18.64
C TYR A 156 -2.73 0.25 19.63
N LEU A 157 -2.00 -0.86 19.45
CA LEU A 157 -2.06 -2.00 20.36
C LEU A 157 -1.74 -1.58 21.79
N VAL A 158 -0.63 -0.87 22.01
CA VAL A 158 -0.19 -0.42 23.34
C VAL A 158 -1.23 0.49 23.99
N ALA A 159 -1.80 1.43 23.24
CA ALA A 159 -2.83 2.37 23.73
C ALA A 159 -4.13 1.67 24.13
N HIS A 160 -4.43 0.50 23.58
CA HIS A 160 -5.67 -0.24 23.79
C HIS A 160 -5.49 -1.50 24.65
N LEU A 161 -4.36 -1.65 25.32
CA LEU A 161 -4.17 -2.74 26.27
C LEU A 161 -5.12 -2.61 27.47
N PRO A 162 -5.65 -3.72 27.97
CA PRO A 162 -6.51 -3.69 29.16
C PRO A 162 -5.73 -3.14 30.39
N PRO A 163 -6.42 -2.49 31.34
CA PRO A 163 -5.79 -1.92 32.54
C PRO A 163 -5.36 -3.02 33.51
N ALA A 164 -4.35 -3.80 33.19
CA ALA A 164 -3.78 -4.86 34.03
C ALA A 164 -2.25 -4.70 34.07
N ARG A 165 -1.59 -5.36 35.06
CA ARG A 165 -0.10 -5.33 35.15
C ARG A 165 0.58 -6.50 34.45
N GLU A 166 -0.17 -7.50 34.04
CA GLU A 166 0.35 -8.71 33.40
C GLU A 166 0.88 -8.47 31.98
N SER A 167 1.85 -9.26 31.59
CA SER A 167 2.35 -9.27 30.21
C SER A 167 1.25 -9.71 29.23
N VAL A 168 1.27 -9.12 28.04
CA VAL A 168 0.29 -9.38 26.98
C VAL A 168 0.95 -10.15 25.84
N PRO A 169 0.69 -11.47 25.72
CA PRO A 169 1.28 -12.31 24.70
C PRO A 169 0.67 -12.05 23.31
N VAL A 170 1.54 -11.82 22.34
CA VAL A 170 1.21 -11.49 20.94
C VAL A 170 1.88 -12.48 19.99
N ALA A 171 1.16 -12.92 18.96
CA ALA A 171 1.75 -13.52 17.78
C ALA A 171 1.82 -12.46 16.65
N TRP A 172 2.99 -12.29 16.07
CA TRP A 172 3.31 -11.25 15.10
C TRP A 172 3.53 -11.83 13.69
N PHE A 173 2.90 -11.24 12.67
CA PHE A 173 2.87 -11.72 11.29
C PHE A 173 3.20 -10.57 10.31
N PRO A 174 4.46 -10.16 10.18
CA PRO A 174 4.83 -8.99 9.40
C PRO A 174 4.57 -9.12 7.89
N GLY A 175 4.62 -10.34 7.34
CA GLY A 175 4.50 -10.61 5.91
C GLY A 175 5.80 -11.19 5.30
N PRO A 176 6.06 -10.98 3.99
CA PRO A 176 7.29 -11.46 3.35
C PRO A 176 8.51 -10.72 3.89
N ARG A 177 9.57 -11.45 4.28
CA ARG A 177 10.78 -10.85 4.87
C ARG A 177 11.48 -9.84 3.94
N THR A 178 11.41 -10.06 2.64
CA THR A 178 12.06 -9.22 1.61
C THR A 178 11.58 -7.77 1.56
N VAL A 179 10.37 -7.48 2.05
CA VAL A 179 9.76 -6.14 2.01
C VAL A 179 9.21 -5.68 3.35
N SER A 180 9.06 -6.57 4.33
CA SER A 180 8.39 -6.27 5.61
C SER A 180 9.34 -6.12 6.80
N SER A 181 10.66 -6.14 6.61
CA SER A 181 11.64 -5.96 7.69
C SER A 181 11.51 -4.61 8.39
N VAL A 182 11.22 -3.56 7.63
CA VAL A 182 10.99 -2.21 8.18
C VAL A 182 9.67 -2.08 8.94
N VAL A 183 8.64 -2.82 8.54
CA VAL A 183 7.36 -2.95 9.28
C VAL A 183 7.60 -3.63 10.62
N ASP A 184 8.40 -4.72 10.63
CA ASP A 184 8.79 -5.44 11.85
C ASP A 184 9.54 -4.52 12.81
N GLN A 185 10.50 -3.74 12.31
CA GLN A 185 11.24 -2.77 13.11
C GLN A 185 10.29 -1.74 13.75
N GLY A 186 9.42 -1.11 12.96
CA GLY A 186 8.47 -0.12 13.46
C GLY A 186 7.52 -0.66 14.53
N PHE A 187 7.01 -1.87 14.34
CA PHE A 187 6.16 -2.54 15.33
C PHE A 187 6.91 -2.82 16.63
N ARG A 188 8.15 -3.35 16.54
CA ARG A 188 8.97 -3.65 17.73
C ARG A 188 9.33 -2.40 18.51
N ASP A 189 9.69 -1.32 17.83
CA ASP A 189 10.01 -0.05 18.47
C ASP A 189 8.78 0.58 19.16
N ALA A 190 7.59 0.41 18.59
CA ALA A 190 6.35 0.87 19.20
C ALA A 190 5.98 0.12 20.49
N ILE A 191 6.24 -1.19 20.55
CA ILE A 191 5.93 -2.00 21.71
C ILE A 191 7.06 -2.04 22.76
N ALA A 192 8.23 -1.47 22.44
CA ALA A 192 9.38 -1.46 23.34
C ALA A 192 9.02 -0.77 24.68
N GLY A 193 9.41 -1.39 25.79
CA GLY A 193 9.10 -0.88 27.14
C GLY A 193 7.63 -1.02 27.56
N SER A 194 6.76 -1.57 26.69
CA SER A 194 5.38 -1.89 27.04
C SER A 194 5.25 -3.29 27.66
N ARG A 195 4.02 -3.68 27.98
CA ARG A 195 3.72 -5.03 28.49
C ARG A 195 3.56 -6.09 27.40
N VAL A 196 3.68 -5.69 26.14
CA VAL A 196 3.55 -6.60 24.98
C VAL A 196 4.75 -7.54 24.93
N VAL A 197 4.48 -8.84 24.85
CA VAL A 197 5.50 -9.88 24.68
C VAL A 197 5.21 -10.66 23.41
N VAL A 198 6.09 -10.54 22.41
CA VAL A 198 5.99 -11.29 21.16
C VAL A 198 6.41 -12.73 21.43
N ARG A 199 5.44 -13.66 21.44
CA ARG A 199 5.68 -15.11 21.60
C ARG A 199 6.25 -15.76 20.35
N LEU A 200 5.82 -15.26 19.20
CA LEU A 200 6.19 -15.79 17.90
C LEU A 200 6.20 -14.69 16.86
N THR A 201 7.18 -14.71 15.96
CA THR A 201 7.17 -13.96 14.70
C THR A 201 7.10 -14.95 13.53
N ALA A 202 5.97 -14.96 12.81
CA ALA A 202 5.74 -15.84 11.69
C ALA A 202 5.83 -15.06 10.37
N TRP A 203 6.92 -15.26 9.65
CA TRP A 203 7.15 -14.69 8.32
C TRP A 203 6.49 -15.57 7.25
N GLY A 204 5.92 -14.96 6.23
CA GLY A 204 5.33 -15.68 5.10
C GLY A 204 4.82 -14.76 4.02
N ASP A 205 4.73 -15.26 2.79
CA ASP A 205 4.21 -14.49 1.64
C ASP A 205 2.73 -14.11 1.84
N THR A 206 2.31 -13.11 1.07
CA THR A 206 0.92 -12.64 1.01
C THR A 206 0.07 -13.65 0.23
N GLY A 207 -0.47 -14.62 0.93
CA GLY A 207 -1.38 -15.62 0.41
C GLY A 207 -2.35 -16.05 1.50
N LYS A 208 -3.65 -16.10 1.20
CA LYS A 208 -4.69 -16.37 2.19
C LYS A 208 -4.48 -17.70 2.90
N SER A 209 -4.16 -18.76 2.15
CA SER A 209 -3.88 -20.10 2.70
C SER A 209 -2.60 -20.10 3.54
N ILE A 210 -1.54 -19.42 3.08
CA ILE A 210 -0.27 -19.30 3.80
C ILE A 210 -0.52 -18.64 5.15
N GLN A 211 -1.15 -17.48 5.16
CA GLN A 211 -1.42 -16.72 6.39
C GLN A 211 -2.37 -17.47 7.33
N ARG A 212 -3.37 -18.19 6.80
CA ARG A 212 -4.23 -19.04 7.60
C ARG A 212 -3.44 -20.14 8.34
N ASN A 213 -2.55 -20.84 7.63
CA ASN A 213 -1.74 -21.90 8.21
C ASN A 213 -0.80 -21.35 9.29
N LEU A 214 -0.20 -20.17 9.07
CA LEU A 214 0.65 -19.52 10.07
C LEU A 214 -0.15 -19.14 11.33
N VAL A 215 -1.37 -18.62 11.19
CA VAL A 215 -2.25 -18.30 12.33
C VAL A 215 -2.62 -19.57 13.10
N GLN A 216 -2.98 -20.65 12.41
CA GLN A 216 -3.30 -21.92 13.06
C GLN A 216 -2.11 -22.46 13.85
N ALA A 217 -0.93 -22.52 13.22
CA ALA A 217 0.30 -22.99 13.87
C ALA A 217 0.69 -22.13 15.09
N ALA A 218 0.52 -20.81 15.00
CA ALA A 218 0.82 -19.89 16.10
C ALA A 218 -0.10 -20.14 17.32
N LEU A 219 -1.39 -20.35 17.10
CA LEU A 219 -2.36 -20.64 18.16
C LEU A 219 -2.20 -22.04 18.76
N ASP A 220 -1.70 -23.00 17.97
CA ASP A 220 -1.38 -24.35 18.46
C ASP A 220 -0.13 -24.32 19.35
N ALA A 221 0.92 -23.61 18.93
CA ALA A 221 2.17 -23.52 19.66
C ALA A 221 2.09 -22.60 20.89
N HIS A 222 1.24 -21.58 20.87
CA HIS A 222 1.12 -20.55 21.90
C HIS A 222 -0.35 -20.31 22.27
N PRO A 223 -1.00 -21.22 22.98
CA PRO A 223 -2.41 -21.09 23.34
C PRO A 223 -2.70 -19.93 24.32
N ASP A 224 -1.67 -19.33 24.92
CA ASP A 224 -1.76 -18.13 25.76
C ASP A 224 -1.87 -16.83 24.98
N VAL A 225 -1.67 -16.82 23.66
CA VAL A 225 -1.75 -15.61 22.82
C VAL A 225 -3.08 -14.91 22.98
N ARG A 226 -3.00 -13.58 23.15
CA ARG A 226 -4.15 -12.66 23.32
C ARG A 226 -4.38 -11.79 22.08
N TYR A 227 -3.33 -11.51 21.31
CA TYR A 227 -3.44 -10.70 20.10
C TYR A 227 -2.72 -11.37 18.93
N LEU A 228 -3.39 -11.38 17.79
CA LEU A 228 -2.82 -11.68 16.50
C LEU A 228 -2.63 -10.34 15.79
N VAL A 229 -1.39 -9.98 15.53
CA VAL A 229 -1.05 -8.71 14.90
C VAL A 229 -0.27 -8.98 13.62
N GLY A 230 -0.61 -8.30 12.51
CA GLY A 230 0.15 -8.50 11.28
C GLY A 230 -0.55 -8.02 10.01
N ASN A 231 -0.10 -8.52 8.86
CA ASN A 231 -0.55 -8.08 7.56
C ASN A 231 -2.07 -8.29 7.32
N GLY A 232 -2.64 -7.59 6.34
CA GLY A 232 -4.09 -7.60 6.11
C GLY A 232 -4.66 -8.97 5.76
N LEU A 233 -3.90 -9.83 5.06
CA LEU A 233 -4.35 -11.19 4.73
C LEU A 233 -4.32 -12.11 5.94
N MET A 234 -3.33 -11.92 6.84
CA MET A 234 -3.34 -12.59 8.13
C MET A 234 -4.57 -12.20 8.94
N ALA A 235 -4.86 -10.90 9.06
CA ALA A 235 -6.00 -10.42 9.82
C ALA A 235 -7.33 -10.95 9.26
N GLU A 236 -7.49 -11.00 7.93
CA GLU A 236 -8.64 -11.62 7.28
C GLU A 236 -8.76 -13.11 7.61
N ALA A 237 -7.67 -13.87 7.52
CA ALA A 237 -7.64 -15.31 7.82
C ALA A 237 -7.91 -15.56 9.32
N ALA A 238 -7.34 -14.75 10.19
CA ALA A 238 -7.48 -14.85 11.64
C ALA A 238 -8.93 -14.76 12.11
N VAL A 239 -9.78 -13.92 11.46
CA VAL A 239 -11.21 -13.82 11.79
C VAL A 239 -11.90 -15.18 11.69
N SER A 240 -11.59 -15.97 10.66
CA SER A 240 -12.16 -17.30 10.49
C SER A 240 -11.61 -18.31 11.50
N VAL A 241 -10.28 -18.33 11.68
CA VAL A 241 -9.61 -19.28 12.60
C VAL A 241 -10.04 -19.04 14.04
N VAL A 242 -10.08 -17.78 14.50
CA VAL A 242 -10.53 -17.40 15.85
C VAL A 242 -11.98 -17.83 16.08
N ARG A 243 -12.86 -17.69 15.08
CA ARG A 243 -14.24 -18.14 15.16
C ARG A 243 -14.37 -19.65 15.20
N GLU A 244 -13.66 -20.37 14.36
CA GLU A 244 -13.69 -21.85 14.28
C GLU A 244 -13.19 -22.52 15.57
N ARG A 245 -12.39 -21.80 16.36
CA ARG A 245 -11.83 -22.27 17.62
C ARG A 245 -12.53 -21.70 18.85
N ASP A 246 -13.63 -20.97 18.68
CA ASP A 246 -14.38 -20.31 19.77
C ASP A 246 -13.52 -19.35 20.64
N LEU A 247 -12.54 -18.67 20.01
CA LEU A 247 -11.59 -17.79 20.69
C LEU A 247 -11.95 -16.30 20.67
N GLN A 248 -13.15 -15.91 20.17
CA GLN A 248 -13.56 -14.52 19.91
C GLN A 248 -13.55 -13.63 21.16
N GLN A 249 -13.75 -14.21 22.35
CA GLN A 249 -13.73 -13.49 23.64
C GLN A 249 -12.32 -13.39 24.22
N ARG A 250 -11.34 -14.10 23.67
CA ARG A 250 -10.00 -14.24 24.23
C ARG A 250 -8.90 -13.67 23.32
N VAL A 251 -9.04 -13.82 22.00
CA VAL A 251 -8.04 -13.43 21.01
C VAL A 251 -8.57 -12.27 20.19
N GLN A 252 -7.81 -11.18 20.15
CA GLN A 252 -8.12 -9.99 19.38
C GLN A 252 -7.17 -9.87 18.17
N ILE A 253 -7.57 -9.10 17.17
CA ILE A 253 -6.86 -8.98 15.90
C ILE A 253 -6.59 -7.50 15.59
N VAL A 254 -5.33 -7.19 15.24
CA VAL A 254 -4.91 -5.88 14.72
C VAL A 254 -4.21 -6.10 13.37
N SER A 255 -4.57 -5.32 12.37
CA SER A 255 -3.94 -5.37 11.05
C SER A 255 -2.89 -4.28 10.89
N THR A 256 -1.86 -4.50 10.05
CA THR A 256 -0.86 -3.49 9.69
C THR A 256 -1.22 -2.72 8.43
N TYR A 257 -2.27 -3.07 7.72
CA TYR A 257 -2.84 -2.27 6.63
C TYR A 257 -4.32 -2.60 6.38
N LEU A 258 -5.02 -1.66 5.79
CA LEU A 258 -6.45 -1.76 5.51
C LEU A 258 -6.70 -2.50 4.19
N THR A 259 -7.67 -3.43 4.21
CA THR A 259 -8.27 -4.06 3.03
C THR A 259 -9.80 -4.04 3.15
N PRO A 260 -10.56 -4.31 2.08
CA PRO A 260 -12.02 -4.44 2.18
C PRO A 260 -12.47 -5.48 3.23
N ALA A 261 -11.73 -6.57 3.36
CA ALA A 261 -12.06 -7.61 4.35
C ALA A 261 -11.72 -7.16 5.78
N VAL A 262 -10.58 -6.49 5.98
CA VAL A 262 -10.19 -5.90 7.26
C VAL A 262 -11.21 -4.84 7.67
N LEU A 263 -11.64 -3.95 6.76
CA LEU A 263 -12.68 -2.96 7.04
C LEU A 263 -13.99 -3.63 7.50
N ARG A 264 -14.45 -4.65 6.79
CA ARG A 264 -15.63 -5.42 7.23
C ARG A 264 -15.42 -6.04 8.62
N GLY A 265 -14.21 -6.48 8.92
CA GLY A 265 -13.80 -6.99 10.23
C GLY A 265 -13.91 -5.93 11.32
N ILE A 266 -13.43 -4.71 11.06
CA ILE A 266 -13.52 -3.56 11.98
C ILE A 266 -14.99 -3.17 12.22
N VAL A 267 -15.77 -3.00 11.16
CA VAL A 267 -17.21 -2.65 11.27
C VAL A 267 -17.98 -3.68 12.12
N ARG A 268 -17.66 -4.96 11.95
CA ARG A 268 -18.28 -6.06 12.71
C ARG A 268 -17.67 -6.32 14.09
N GLY A 269 -16.66 -5.56 14.50
CA GLY A 269 -15.96 -5.73 15.79
C GLY A 269 -15.16 -7.04 15.88
N ARG A 270 -14.67 -7.57 14.75
CA ARG A 270 -13.83 -8.77 14.68
C ARG A 270 -12.35 -8.44 14.56
N ILE A 271 -12.02 -7.26 14.08
CA ILE A 271 -10.71 -6.67 14.02
C ILE A 271 -10.77 -5.33 14.75
N LEU A 272 -9.79 -5.02 15.56
CA LEU A 272 -9.78 -3.79 16.34
C LEU A 272 -9.50 -2.57 15.48
N ALA A 273 -8.40 -2.63 14.72
CA ALA A 273 -7.95 -1.52 13.89
C ALA A 273 -7.01 -1.96 12.77
N ALA A 274 -6.81 -1.05 11.83
CA ALA A 274 -5.76 -1.11 10.83
C ALA A 274 -5.32 0.31 10.46
N PRO A 275 -4.03 0.63 10.33
CA PRO A 275 -3.59 1.81 9.62
C PRO A 275 -3.97 1.67 8.13
N THR A 276 -4.28 2.80 7.49
CA THR A 276 -4.39 2.91 6.04
C THR A 276 -3.36 3.88 5.50
N ASP A 277 -2.77 3.52 4.40
CA ASP A 277 -1.85 4.28 3.57
C ASP A 277 -2.47 4.66 2.23
N PHE A 278 -3.78 4.48 2.12
CA PHE A 278 -4.60 4.89 0.98
C PHE A 278 -4.11 4.35 -0.38
N PRO A 279 -4.13 3.03 -0.61
CA PRO A 279 -3.58 2.42 -1.83
C PRO A 279 -4.22 2.90 -3.14
N VAL A 280 -5.51 3.24 -3.14
CA VAL A 280 -6.17 3.85 -4.32
C VAL A 280 -5.54 5.20 -4.63
N LEU A 281 -5.37 6.05 -3.61
CA LEU A 281 -4.72 7.34 -3.76
C LEU A 281 -3.25 7.19 -4.21
N GLN A 282 -2.49 6.26 -3.65
CA GLN A 282 -1.12 5.99 -4.11
C GLN A 282 -1.08 5.65 -5.60
N GLY A 283 -2.03 4.85 -6.09
CA GLY A 283 -2.19 4.57 -7.51
C GLY A 283 -2.41 5.83 -8.34
N ARG A 284 -3.35 6.70 -7.93
CA ARG A 284 -3.61 7.99 -8.60
C ARG A 284 -2.37 8.88 -8.62
N LEU A 285 -1.73 9.04 -7.48
CA LEU A 285 -0.54 9.87 -7.35
C LEU A 285 0.63 9.38 -8.22
N SER A 286 0.81 8.06 -8.35
CA SER A 286 1.88 7.48 -9.17
C SER A 286 1.70 7.82 -10.65
N VAL A 287 0.48 7.76 -11.17
CA VAL A 287 0.18 8.15 -12.56
C VAL A 287 0.32 9.66 -12.73
N GLY A 288 -0.22 10.45 -11.79
CA GLY A 288 -0.08 11.90 -11.80
C GLY A 288 1.38 12.34 -11.82
N GLN A 289 2.21 11.79 -10.93
CA GLN A 289 3.63 12.09 -10.86
C GLN A 289 4.39 11.69 -12.14
N ALA A 290 4.02 10.56 -12.77
CA ALA A 290 4.60 10.15 -14.04
C ALA A 290 4.27 11.16 -15.16
N VAL A 291 3.03 11.62 -15.24
CA VAL A 291 2.60 12.63 -16.21
C VAL A 291 3.28 13.98 -15.95
N ASP A 292 3.35 14.43 -14.70
CA ASP A 292 4.03 15.69 -14.36
C ASP A 292 5.52 15.64 -14.73
N LEU A 293 6.18 14.48 -14.52
CA LEU A 293 7.57 14.27 -14.92
C LEU A 293 7.75 14.36 -16.46
N LEU A 294 6.91 13.66 -17.23
CA LEU A 294 6.95 13.67 -18.70
C LEU A 294 6.63 15.05 -19.29
N GLU A 295 5.69 15.77 -18.67
CA GLU A 295 5.29 17.13 -19.05
C GLU A 295 6.23 18.22 -18.49
N LYS A 296 7.28 17.84 -17.74
CA LYS A 296 8.24 18.74 -17.08
C LYS A 296 7.58 19.76 -16.15
N ARG A 297 6.50 19.34 -15.47
CA ARG A 297 5.81 20.13 -14.47
C ARG A 297 6.46 19.95 -13.09
N PRO A 298 6.39 20.94 -12.18
CA PRO A 298 6.86 20.78 -10.81
C PRO A 298 6.05 19.71 -10.05
N PHE A 299 6.74 18.81 -9.36
CA PHE A 299 6.11 17.80 -8.48
C PHE A 299 7.04 17.48 -7.31
N PRO A 300 6.51 17.03 -6.15
CA PRO A 300 7.34 16.47 -5.09
C PRO A 300 8.00 15.16 -5.55
N ARG A 301 9.30 15.01 -5.33
CA ARG A 301 10.03 13.80 -5.77
C ARG A 301 9.60 12.56 -4.99
N ASP A 302 9.56 12.67 -3.68
CA ASP A 302 9.27 11.56 -2.76
C ASP A 302 8.11 11.98 -1.84
N PHE A 303 6.93 11.44 -2.06
CA PHE A 303 5.76 11.79 -1.26
C PHE A 303 4.75 10.64 -1.19
N GLY A 304 3.76 10.77 -0.33
CA GLY A 304 2.70 9.78 -0.19
C GLY A 304 1.66 10.19 0.83
N PRO A 305 0.55 9.46 0.94
CA PRO A 305 -0.52 9.76 1.88
C PRO A 305 -0.04 9.74 3.33
N ALA A 306 -0.61 10.62 4.15
CA ALA A 306 -0.43 10.56 5.59
C ALA A 306 -1.17 9.33 6.16
N ILE A 307 -0.46 8.52 6.93
CA ILE A 307 -1.03 7.32 7.56
C ILE A 307 -2.15 7.71 8.54
N ARG A 308 -3.27 7.00 8.46
CA ARG A 308 -4.40 7.15 9.37
C ARG A 308 -4.78 5.79 9.95
N VAL A 309 -5.03 5.73 11.24
CA VAL A 309 -5.53 4.48 11.86
C VAL A 309 -7.05 4.45 11.79
N VAL A 310 -7.57 3.40 11.19
CA VAL A 310 -8.99 3.10 11.05
C VAL A 310 -9.40 2.13 12.14
N ASP A 311 -10.32 2.56 12.98
CA ASP A 311 -11.06 1.74 13.94
C ASP A 311 -12.55 2.15 13.94
N ARG A 312 -13.35 1.61 14.82
CA ARG A 312 -14.79 1.95 14.87
C ARG A 312 -15.06 3.39 15.24
N ALA A 313 -14.16 4.05 15.97
CA ALA A 313 -14.32 5.44 16.39
C ALA A 313 -13.93 6.42 15.28
N THR A 314 -12.82 6.13 14.57
CA THR A 314 -12.22 7.01 13.55
C THR A 314 -12.85 6.83 12.16
N LEU A 315 -13.55 5.72 11.93
CA LEU A 315 -14.09 5.30 10.62
C LEU A 315 -14.86 6.40 9.88
N LYS A 316 -15.66 7.21 10.59
CA LYS A 316 -16.50 8.26 9.97
C LYS A 316 -15.70 9.47 9.49
N GLY A 317 -14.47 9.62 9.94
CA GLY A 317 -13.60 10.77 9.62
C GLY A 317 -12.54 10.47 8.56
N ILE A 318 -12.61 9.32 7.89
CA ILE A 318 -11.62 8.88 6.90
C ILE A 318 -12.33 8.64 5.56
N ASP A 319 -11.79 9.20 4.50
CA ASP A 319 -12.25 8.90 3.15
C ASP A 319 -11.75 7.51 2.74
N LEU A 320 -12.66 6.55 2.75
CA LEU A 320 -12.35 5.16 2.46
C LEU A 320 -12.28 4.88 0.95
N ASP A 321 -12.83 5.71 0.09
CA ASP A 321 -12.75 5.55 -1.37
C ASP A 321 -11.31 5.74 -1.87
N GLU A 322 -10.49 6.46 -1.11
CA GLU A 322 -9.04 6.57 -1.37
C GLU A 322 -8.24 5.33 -0.92
N SER A 323 -8.85 4.44 -0.14
CA SER A 323 -8.22 3.21 0.34
C SER A 323 -8.77 1.95 -0.34
N ILE A 324 -10.05 1.94 -0.69
CA ILE A 324 -10.76 0.72 -1.07
C ILE A 324 -11.46 0.91 -2.42
N PRO A 325 -11.12 0.10 -3.42
CA PRO A 325 -11.79 0.18 -4.71
C PRO A 325 -13.25 -0.29 -4.59
N PRO A 326 -14.14 0.15 -5.50
CA PRO A 326 -15.51 -0.35 -5.56
C PRO A 326 -15.56 -1.88 -5.65
N SER A 327 -16.51 -2.50 -4.93
CA SER A 327 -16.60 -3.97 -4.83
C SER A 327 -16.80 -4.69 -6.17
N ARG A 328 -17.28 -3.99 -7.18
CA ARG A 328 -17.46 -4.48 -8.57
C ARG A 328 -16.24 -4.24 -9.46
N PHE A 329 -15.16 -3.64 -8.93
CA PHE A 329 -13.96 -3.40 -9.74
C PHE A 329 -13.33 -4.72 -10.14
N VAL A 330 -13.03 -4.85 -11.43
CA VAL A 330 -12.27 -5.95 -12.01
C VAL A 330 -10.90 -5.41 -12.41
N PRO A 331 -9.79 -6.08 -12.03
CA PRO A 331 -8.45 -5.63 -12.39
C PRO A 331 -8.31 -5.45 -13.89
N THR A 332 -7.75 -4.32 -14.26
CA THR A 332 -7.53 -3.94 -15.66
C THR A 332 -6.05 -3.95 -15.95
N LEU A 333 -5.62 -4.77 -16.91
CA LEU A 333 -4.21 -4.90 -17.28
C LEU A 333 -3.79 -3.96 -18.41
N HIS A 334 -4.74 -3.33 -19.08
CA HIS A 334 -4.47 -2.36 -20.13
C HIS A 334 -5.64 -1.37 -20.20
N TYR A 335 -5.34 -0.10 -20.09
CA TYR A 335 -6.27 0.99 -20.38
C TYR A 335 -5.73 1.82 -21.53
N LEU A 336 -6.54 1.95 -22.59
CA LEU A 336 -6.29 2.80 -23.74
C LEU A 336 -7.33 3.93 -23.73
N PRO A 337 -6.90 5.21 -23.72
CA PRO A 337 -7.85 6.32 -23.80
C PRO A 337 -8.57 6.34 -25.16
N PRO A 338 -9.79 6.87 -25.23
CA PRO A 338 -10.51 7.05 -26.49
C PRO A 338 -9.67 7.84 -27.50
N SER A 339 -9.72 7.46 -28.77
CA SER A 339 -8.87 8.00 -29.86
C SER A 339 -9.00 9.51 -30.13
N SER A 340 -9.93 10.20 -29.48
CA SER A 340 -10.11 11.66 -29.56
C SER A 340 -8.96 12.48 -28.92
N LEU A 341 -8.05 11.84 -28.16
CA LEU A 341 -6.88 12.48 -27.53
C LEU A 341 -5.56 12.24 -28.29
N LYS A 342 -5.59 11.44 -29.37
CA LYS A 342 -4.42 11.21 -30.25
C LYS A 342 -4.30 12.30 -31.34
N ARG A 343 -4.28 13.56 -30.95
CA ARG A 343 -3.96 14.64 -31.90
C ARG A 343 -2.87 15.56 -31.37
#